data_8351c782b91f9ac5d0a9d002c22ca459
#
_entry.id   8351c782b91f9ac5d0a9d002c22ca459
#
_cell.length_a   1.000
_cell.length_b   1.000
_cell.length_c   1.000
_cell.angle_alpha   90.00
_cell.angle_beta   90.00
_cell.angle_gamma   90.00
#
_symmetry.space_group_name_H-M   'P 1'
#
loop_
_entity.id
_entity.type
_entity.pdbx_description
1 polymer ?
#
loop_
_entity_poly.entity_id
_entity_poly.type
_entity_poly.pdbx_seq_one_letter_code
_entity_poly.pdbx_strand_id
1 'polypeptide(L)'
;MSNDSAALLELEKRRLKAMNESDPAALSELLGDDHVHVLANGIVTDKAGAAASLRSVPRVVEPRDPTIRIYGDTAVMTGPQVNHERIDGEPRIIKLFVTQVARRIDGRWKFVSMQATRLPD
;
A
#
# COMPACT_ATOMS: atom_id res chain seq x y z
N MET A 1 15.02 16.29 -14.62
CA MET A 1 13.69 16.57 -14.13
C MET A 1 12.78 15.38 -14.36
N SER A 2 12.32 14.82 -13.33
CA SER A 2 11.58 13.58 -13.44
C SER A 2 10.12 13.79 -13.03
N ASN A 3 9.20 13.23 -13.81
CA ASN A 3 7.80 13.12 -13.42
C ASN A 3 7.54 11.89 -12.57
N ASP A 4 8.61 11.16 -12.19
CA ASP A 4 8.47 9.92 -11.46
C ASP A 4 7.90 10.11 -10.07
N SER A 5 8.29 11.19 -9.38
CA SER A 5 7.70 11.50 -8.07
C SER A 5 6.21 11.69 -8.16
N ALA A 6 5.73 12.43 -9.17
CA ALA A 6 4.30 12.66 -9.37
C ALA A 6 3.58 11.35 -9.71
N ALA A 7 4.21 10.52 -10.56
CA ALA A 7 3.64 9.22 -10.92
C ALA A 7 3.54 8.29 -9.72
N LEU A 8 4.54 8.31 -8.85
CA LEU A 8 4.55 7.48 -7.63
C LEU A 8 3.53 7.97 -6.60
N LEU A 9 3.37 9.28 -6.45
CA LEU A 9 2.30 9.83 -5.60
C LEU A 9 0.93 9.44 -6.14
N GLU A 10 0.75 9.46 -7.45
CA GLU A 10 -0.50 9.05 -8.07
C GLU A 10 -0.75 7.55 -7.85
N LEU A 11 0.29 6.72 -7.96
CA LEU A 11 0.21 5.30 -7.66
C LEU A 11 -0.30 5.08 -6.22
N GLU A 12 0.25 5.82 -5.27
CA GLU A 12 -0.17 5.73 -3.88
C GLU A 12 -1.60 6.19 -3.66
N LYS A 13 -2.01 7.27 -4.32
CA LYS A 13 -3.40 7.73 -4.24
C LYS A 13 -4.37 6.68 -4.77
N ARG A 14 -4.00 6.01 -5.85
CA ARG A 14 -4.82 4.92 -6.40
C ARG A 14 -4.91 3.74 -5.44
N ARG A 15 -3.81 3.44 -4.73
CA ARG A 15 -3.82 2.40 -3.71
C ARG A 15 -4.78 2.74 -2.58
N LEU A 16 -4.71 3.97 -2.06
CA LEU A 16 -5.62 4.41 -1.00
C LEU A 16 -7.08 4.38 -1.46
N LYS A 17 -7.35 4.78 -2.69
CA LYS A 17 -8.70 4.72 -3.23
C LYS A 17 -9.21 3.29 -3.29
N ALA A 18 -8.39 2.35 -3.78
CA ALA A 18 -8.75 0.94 -3.85
C ALA A 18 -9.03 0.37 -2.45
N MET A 19 -8.22 0.74 -1.46
CA MET A 19 -8.42 0.31 -0.09
C MET A 19 -9.70 0.89 0.50
N ASN A 20 -9.93 2.19 0.31
CA ASN A 20 -11.09 2.89 0.87
C ASN A 20 -12.40 2.42 0.25
N GLU A 21 -12.36 1.97 -1.00
CA GLU A 21 -13.53 1.44 -1.71
C GLU A 21 -13.64 -0.08 -1.62
N SER A 22 -12.72 -0.72 -0.91
CA SER A 22 -12.63 -2.18 -0.81
C SER A 22 -12.71 -2.83 -2.21
N ASP A 23 -11.84 -2.38 -3.11
CA ASP A 23 -11.81 -2.79 -4.51
C ASP A 23 -10.57 -3.64 -4.80
N PRO A 24 -10.66 -4.99 -4.65
CA PRO A 24 -9.51 -5.87 -4.88
C PRO A 24 -8.97 -5.83 -6.30
N ALA A 25 -9.84 -5.69 -7.29
CA ALA A 25 -9.41 -5.66 -8.69
C ALA A 25 -8.57 -4.40 -8.96
N ALA A 26 -9.01 -3.25 -8.45
CA ALA A 26 -8.26 -2.00 -8.59
C ALA A 26 -6.90 -2.08 -7.90
N LEU A 27 -6.84 -2.65 -6.69
CA LEU A 27 -5.57 -2.83 -6.00
C LEU A 27 -4.64 -3.76 -6.78
N SER A 28 -5.18 -4.87 -7.27
CA SER A 28 -4.40 -5.87 -8.02
C SER A 28 -3.68 -5.25 -9.22
N GLU A 29 -4.32 -4.30 -9.92
CA GLU A 29 -3.72 -3.64 -11.07
C GLU A 29 -2.48 -2.81 -10.72
N LEU A 30 -2.35 -2.41 -9.46
CA LEU A 30 -1.23 -1.60 -8.99
C LEU A 30 -0.05 -2.43 -8.54
N LEU A 31 -0.18 -3.76 -8.47
CA LEU A 31 0.81 -4.67 -7.94
C LEU A 31 1.47 -5.46 -9.07
N GLY A 32 2.79 -5.64 -8.98
CA GLY A 32 3.51 -6.52 -9.88
C GLY A 32 3.16 -7.98 -9.63
N ASP A 33 3.38 -8.82 -10.64
CA ASP A 33 3.03 -10.24 -10.55
C ASP A 33 3.82 -10.97 -9.45
N ASP A 34 5.02 -10.48 -9.14
CA ASP A 34 5.90 -11.04 -8.12
C ASP A 34 5.81 -10.29 -6.77
N HIS A 35 4.73 -9.54 -6.56
CA HIS A 35 4.56 -8.73 -5.36
C HIS A 35 4.63 -9.57 -4.08
N VAL A 36 5.40 -9.10 -3.10
CA VAL A 36 5.48 -9.67 -1.75
C VAL A 36 4.85 -8.68 -0.78
N HIS A 37 3.91 -9.16 0.01
CA HIS A 37 3.15 -8.32 0.92
C HIS A 37 3.24 -8.88 2.34
N VAL A 38 3.72 -8.06 3.27
CA VAL A 38 3.83 -8.44 4.68
C VAL A 38 2.84 -7.60 5.47
N LEU A 39 1.86 -8.26 6.05
CA LEU A 39 0.84 -7.61 6.88
C LEU A 39 1.41 -7.26 8.25
N ALA A 40 0.76 -6.33 8.93
CA ALA A 40 1.20 -5.86 10.25
C ALA A 40 1.26 -6.97 11.31
N ASN A 41 0.50 -8.05 11.11
CA ASN A 41 0.52 -9.22 12.00
C ASN A 41 1.62 -10.23 11.64
N GLY A 42 2.47 -9.93 10.65
CA GLY A 42 3.56 -10.80 10.23
C GLY A 42 3.21 -11.81 9.15
N ILE A 43 1.96 -11.88 8.72
CA ILE A 43 1.58 -12.77 7.63
C ILE A 43 2.21 -12.28 6.33
N VAL A 44 2.90 -13.18 5.63
CA VAL A 44 3.50 -12.92 4.33
C VAL A 44 2.60 -13.50 3.27
N THR A 45 2.25 -12.69 2.29
CA THR A 45 1.38 -13.11 1.20
C THR A 45 1.85 -12.51 -0.13
N ASP A 46 1.09 -12.71 -1.17
CA ASP A 46 1.42 -12.30 -2.52
C ASP A 46 0.39 -11.30 -3.07
N LYS A 47 0.43 -11.05 -4.36
CA LYS A 47 -0.49 -10.14 -5.04
C LYS A 47 -1.95 -10.53 -4.78
N ALA A 48 -2.28 -11.81 -4.94
CA ALA A 48 -3.64 -12.29 -4.75
C ALA A 48 -4.09 -12.13 -3.30
N GLY A 49 -3.21 -12.47 -2.35
CA GLY A 49 -3.50 -12.33 -0.93
C GLY A 49 -3.65 -10.87 -0.50
N ALA A 50 -2.81 -9.99 -1.04
CA ALA A 50 -2.91 -8.56 -0.76
C ALA A 50 -4.27 -8.01 -1.22
N ALA A 51 -4.69 -8.35 -2.44
CA ALA A 51 -5.98 -7.93 -2.96
C ALA A 51 -7.14 -8.50 -2.14
N ALA A 52 -7.07 -9.80 -1.81
CA ALA A 52 -8.13 -10.46 -1.03
C ALA A 52 -8.25 -9.88 0.38
N SER A 53 -7.17 -9.35 0.96
CA SER A 53 -7.19 -8.77 2.31
C SER A 53 -8.15 -7.59 2.43
N LEU A 54 -8.50 -6.93 1.33
CA LEU A 54 -9.44 -5.81 1.36
C LEU A 54 -10.87 -6.23 1.70
N ARG A 55 -11.19 -7.52 1.58
CA ARG A 55 -12.52 -8.04 1.90
C ARG A 55 -12.68 -8.41 3.37
N SER A 56 -11.57 -8.63 4.08
CA SER A 56 -11.63 -9.17 5.44
C SER A 56 -11.98 -8.12 6.48
N VAL A 57 -11.46 -6.89 6.33
CA VAL A 57 -11.70 -5.81 7.28
C VAL A 57 -11.96 -4.52 6.51
N PRO A 58 -13.19 -4.00 6.55
CA PRO A 58 -13.45 -2.67 5.98
C PRO A 58 -12.61 -1.62 6.70
N ARG A 59 -11.95 -0.77 5.93
CA ARG A 59 -11.08 0.26 6.48
C ARG A 59 -11.11 1.52 5.65
N VAL A 60 -10.84 2.64 6.32
CA VAL A 60 -10.58 3.91 5.65
C VAL A 60 -9.17 4.33 6.03
N VAL A 61 -8.35 4.59 5.02
CA VAL A 61 -6.97 5.04 5.20
C VAL A 61 -6.93 6.54 5.02
N GLU A 62 -6.32 7.24 5.98
CA GLU A 62 -6.18 8.69 5.89
C GLU A 62 -5.25 9.06 4.73
N PRO A 63 -5.43 10.24 4.11
CA PRO A 63 -4.47 10.73 3.13
C PRO A 63 -3.07 10.75 3.73
N ARG A 64 -2.07 10.38 2.93
CA ARG A 64 -0.70 10.32 3.39
C ARG A 64 0.25 10.84 2.31
N ASP A 65 1.41 11.29 2.76
CA ASP A 65 2.45 11.83 1.90
C ASP A 65 3.77 11.11 2.23
N PRO A 66 4.02 9.96 1.63
CA PRO A 66 5.22 9.18 1.92
C PRO A 66 6.48 9.87 1.41
N THR A 67 7.60 9.59 2.07
CA THR A 67 8.92 9.96 1.56
C THR A 67 9.26 9.04 0.40
N ILE A 68 9.61 9.60 -0.74
CA ILE A 68 9.90 8.85 -1.96
C ILE A 68 11.38 9.01 -2.30
N ARG A 69 12.07 7.87 -2.49
CA ARG A 69 13.44 7.83 -2.98
C ARG A 69 13.45 7.02 -4.26
N ILE A 70 14.05 7.58 -5.30
CA ILE A 70 14.03 7.00 -6.64
C ILE A 70 15.43 6.60 -7.05
N TYR A 71 15.57 5.36 -7.48
CA TYR A 71 16.82 4.75 -7.91
C TYR A 71 16.60 4.14 -9.30
N GLY A 72 16.66 4.98 -10.34
CA GLY A 72 16.37 4.52 -11.71
C GLY A 72 14.93 4.03 -11.85
N ASP A 73 14.77 2.77 -12.17
CA ASP A 73 13.45 2.15 -12.34
C ASP A 73 12.89 1.54 -11.06
N THR A 74 13.50 1.84 -9.90
CA THR A 74 13.07 1.37 -8.59
C THR A 74 12.89 2.57 -7.67
N ALA A 75 11.85 2.53 -6.86
CA ALA A 75 11.60 3.55 -5.85
C ALA A 75 11.26 2.89 -4.52
N VAL A 76 11.70 3.54 -3.44
CA VAL A 76 11.36 3.15 -2.07
C VAL A 76 10.52 4.26 -1.46
N MET A 77 9.36 3.91 -0.94
CA MET A 77 8.43 4.85 -0.34
C MET A 77 8.21 4.47 1.11
N THR A 78 8.41 5.40 2.03
CA THR A 78 8.28 5.13 3.46
C THR A 78 7.47 6.21 4.14
N GLY A 79 6.72 5.83 5.15
CA GLY A 79 6.00 6.79 5.96
C GLY A 79 4.89 6.17 6.79
N PRO A 80 4.34 6.97 7.72
CA PRO A 80 3.23 6.51 8.54
C PRO A 80 1.96 6.33 7.70
N GLN A 81 1.09 5.46 8.19
CA GLN A 81 -0.25 5.25 7.64
C GLN A 81 -1.21 5.09 8.81
N VAL A 82 -2.36 5.72 8.72
CA VAL A 82 -3.40 5.64 9.74
C VAL A 82 -4.63 5.02 9.12
N ASN A 83 -5.03 3.87 9.67
CA ASN A 83 -6.23 3.16 9.24
C ASN A 83 -7.33 3.35 10.28
N HIS A 84 -8.53 3.65 9.82
CA HIS A 84 -9.73 3.60 10.63
C HIS A 84 -10.45 2.31 10.27
N GLU A 85 -10.51 1.40 11.24
CA GLU A 85 -11.08 0.06 11.05
C GLU A 85 -12.18 -0.18 12.08
N ARG A 86 -13.05 -1.12 11.77
CA ARG A 86 -14.03 -1.58 12.74
C ARG A 86 -13.75 -3.07 12.99
N ILE A 87 -13.41 -3.38 14.24
CA ILE A 87 -13.05 -4.73 14.67
C ILE A 87 -14.05 -5.17 15.70
N ASP A 88 -14.76 -6.26 15.44
CA ASP A 88 -15.84 -6.77 16.31
C ASP A 88 -16.87 -5.68 16.64
N GLY A 89 -17.20 -4.85 15.64
CA GLY A 89 -18.16 -3.77 15.81
C GLY A 89 -17.61 -2.52 16.48
N GLU A 90 -16.36 -2.55 16.95
CA GLU A 90 -15.73 -1.43 17.65
C GLU A 90 -14.84 -0.63 16.73
N PRO A 91 -14.95 0.72 16.72
CA PRO A 91 -14.04 1.55 15.95
C PRO A 91 -12.63 1.48 16.53
N ARG A 92 -11.64 1.35 15.65
CA ARG A 92 -10.22 1.27 16.01
C ARG A 92 -9.41 2.18 15.10
N ILE A 93 -8.43 2.86 15.67
CA ILE A 93 -7.45 3.63 14.92
C ILE A 93 -6.15 2.84 14.98
N ILE A 94 -5.69 2.38 13.82
CA ILE A 94 -4.48 1.57 13.71
C ILE A 94 -3.40 2.42 13.06
N LYS A 95 -2.32 2.65 13.79
CA LYS A 95 -1.18 3.43 13.30
C LYS A 95 -0.08 2.48 12.85
N LEU A 96 0.39 2.68 11.63
CA LEU A 96 1.38 1.82 11.00
C LEU A 96 2.52 2.67 10.46
N PHE A 97 3.68 2.05 10.28
CA PHE A 97 4.73 2.56 9.42
C PHE A 97 4.84 1.60 8.23
N VAL A 98 4.83 2.14 7.03
CA VAL A 98 4.77 1.34 5.81
C VAL A 98 5.99 1.59 4.95
N THR A 99 6.62 0.51 4.50
CA THR A 99 7.68 0.54 3.50
C THR A 99 7.15 -0.11 2.24
N GLN A 100 7.28 0.61 1.13
CA GLN A 100 6.82 0.15 -0.18
C GLN A 100 7.97 0.23 -1.16
N VAL A 101 8.11 -0.80 -1.99
CA VAL A 101 9.04 -0.77 -3.12
C VAL A 101 8.21 -0.83 -4.39
N ALA A 102 8.47 0.12 -5.29
CA ALA A 102 7.84 0.16 -6.60
C ALA A 102 8.91 0.00 -7.67
N ARG A 103 8.54 -0.60 -8.79
CA ARG A 103 9.39 -0.71 -9.97
C ARG A 103 8.63 -0.26 -11.20
N ARG A 104 9.37 0.30 -12.16
CA ARG A 104 8.81 0.60 -13.47
C ARG A 104 8.86 -0.68 -14.30
N ILE A 105 7.67 -1.18 -14.66
CA ILE A 105 7.50 -2.40 -15.44
C ILE A 105 6.69 -2.04 -16.68
N ASP A 106 7.29 -2.24 -17.84
CA ASP A 106 6.66 -1.88 -19.13
C ASP A 106 6.16 -0.44 -19.14
N GLY A 107 6.99 0.48 -18.62
CA GLY A 107 6.68 1.89 -18.60
C GLY A 107 5.74 2.34 -17.50
N ARG A 108 5.31 1.45 -16.62
CA ARG A 108 4.37 1.76 -15.53
C ARG A 108 4.97 1.42 -14.19
N TRP A 109 4.74 2.29 -13.22
CA TRP A 109 5.12 2.01 -11.84
C TRP A 109 4.12 1.05 -11.21
N LYS A 110 4.64 0.00 -10.58
CA LYS A 110 3.84 -0.96 -9.81
C LYS A 110 4.54 -1.28 -8.51
N PHE A 111 3.78 -1.54 -7.47
CA PHE A 111 4.37 -2.02 -6.21
C PHE A 111 4.81 -3.47 -6.36
N VAL A 112 6.01 -3.77 -5.89
CA VAL A 112 6.56 -5.13 -5.90
C VAL A 112 6.83 -5.65 -4.48
N SER A 113 6.83 -4.79 -3.49
CA SER A 113 6.97 -5.19 -2.10
C SER A 113 6.31 -4.16 -1.20
N MET A 114 5.69 -4.62 -0.15
CA MET A 114 5.09 -3.76 0.85
C MET A 114 5.13 -4.44 2.21
N GLN A 115 5.52 -3.70 3.22
CA GLN A 115 5.51 -4.18 4.60
C GLN A 115 4.96 -3.11 5.51
N ALA A 116 4.04 -3.51 6.37
CA ALA A 116 3.47 -2.63 7.39
C ALA A 116 3.93 -3.11 8.76
N THR A 117 4.31 -2.17 9.62
CA THR A 117 4.65 -2.44 11.01
C THR A 117 3.73 -1.60 11.88
N ARG A 118 3.08 -2.25 12.85
CA ARG A 118 2.22 -1.51 13.76
C ARG A 118 3.05 -0.70 14.73
N LEU A 119 2.71 0.58 14.84
CA LEU A 119 3.36 1.49 15.78
C LEU A 119 2.74 1.32 17.17
N PRO A 120 3.52 1.55 18.25
CA PRO A 120 2.97 1.55 19.60
C PRO A 120 1.93 2.66 19.75
N ASP A 121 0.95 2.43 20.58
CA ASP A 121 -0.06 3.42 20.92
C ASP A 121 0.47 4.51 21.85
#